data_58479b61723f24a302d3409df2ac0308
#
_entry.id   58479b61723f24a302d3409df2ac0308
#
_cell.length_a   1.000
_cell.length_b   1.000
_cell.length_c   1.000
_cell.angle_alpha   90.00
_cell.angle_beta   90.00
_cell.angle_gamma   90.00
#
_symmetry.space_group_name_H-M   'P 1'
#
loop_
_entity.id
_entity.type
_entity.pdbx_description
1 polymer ?
#
loop_
_entity_poly.entity_id
_entity_poly.type
_entity_poly.pdbx_seq_one_letter_code
_entity_poly.pdbx_strand_id
1 'polypeptide(L)'
;MIEAEKRKSIIDLVKREVVPAMGCTEPIAVALCVAKATEVLGYTPEKINVYLSANMLKNAMGVGIPGTGMVGLPIAVALGALVGKSEYQLEVLRDVTPEAVEHGKAYIAENRVSVDLKNGECDKLYIEANVETCGDKAKVVISGGHTNFVHIEKNGEVILSAQTGNSSTCGVAEVGLTLRDVYEFASTTPLNEIEFINDAARLNTEASRLALLGNYGHELGKTLSRPLGRGIMGDSMFSHILSATSSACDARMAGAMIPVMSNSGSGNQGIAATLPVVVFGKENHNTEEEVTRALMLSHLTAIYIKQSLGRLSALCGCVVASTGSSCGITYLMGGTYEQVAFAVKNMIANLVGMVCDGAKPSCALKVSSGVSTAVLSAMLAIQNKHVTSVEGLIEDDVDRSIRNMTRIGAEGMNETDRMVLDIMTHKETL
;
A
#
# COMPACT_ATOMS: atom_id res chain seq x y z
N MET A 1 -16.12 19.97 -18.13
CA MET A 1 -15.45 18.85 -18.82
C MET A 1 -13.93 19.04 -18.73
N ILE A 2 -13.22 18.03 -18.31
CA ILE A 2 -11.76 18.05 -18.20
C ILE A 2 -11.12 18.11 -19.59
N GLU A 3 -10.14 18.97 -19.78
CA GLU A 3 -9.39 19.12 -21.02
C GLU A 3 -8.69 17.80 -21.40
N ALA A 4 -8.56 17.54 -22.71
CA ALA A 4 -8.05 16.25 -23.21
C ALA A 4 -6.63 15.93 -22.71
N GLU A 5 -5.75 16.93 -22.61
CA GLU A 5 -4.39 16.77 -22.11
C GLU A 5 -4.36 16.41 -20.61
N LYS A 6 -5.14 17.13 -19.79
CA LYS A 6 -5.29 16.82 -18.35
C LYS A 6 -5.90 15.43 -18.16
N ARG A 7 -6.91 15.06 -18.98
CA ARG A 7 -7.53 13.74 -18.92
C ARG A 7 -6.51 12.63 -19.21
N LYS A 8 -5.69 12.79 -20.25
CA LYS A 8 -4.62 11.82 -20.55
C LYS A 8 -3.62 11.71 -19.39
N SER A 9 -3.18 12.84 -18.85
CA SER A 9 -2.25 12.85 -17.71
C SER A 9 -2.82 12.13 -16.48
N ILE A 10 -4.13 12.26 -16.22
CA ILE A 10 -4.81 11.54 -15.13
C ILE A 10 -4.85 10.03 -15.42
N ILE A 11 -5.16 9.60 -16.65
CA ILE A 11 -5.14 8.19 -17.03
C ILE A 11 -3.76 7.59 -16.84
N ASP A 12 -2.72 8.27 -17.30
CA ASP A 12 -1.33 7.82 -17.15
C ASP A 12 -0.93 7.74 -15.66
N LEU A 13 -1.37 8.70 -14.84
CA LEU A 13 -1.18 8.69 -13.40
C LEU A 13 -1.84 7.47 -12.75
N VAL A 14 -3.12 7.20 -13.06
CA VAL A 14 -3.83 6.05 -12.48
C VAL A 14 -3.18 4.74 -12.90
N LYS A 15 -2.84 4.56 -14.18
CA LYS A 15 -2.16 3.36 -14.68
C LYS A 15 -0.80 3.11 -14.03
N ARG A 16 -0.09 4.17 -13.64
CA ARG A 16 1.18 4.08 -12.93
C ARG A 16 1.01 3.72 -11.45
N GLU A 17 -0.02 4.25 -10.80
CA GLU A 17 -0.21 4.09 -9.35
C GLU A 17 -1.10 2.89 -8.97
N VAL A 18 -1.89 2.37 -9.92
CA VAL A 18 -2.78 1.21 -9.72
C VAL A 18 -2.22 0.05 -10.52
N VAL A 19 -1.41 -0.78 -9.86
CA VAL A 19 -0.68 -1.89 -10.49
C VAL A 19 -0.80 -3.16 -9.65
N PRO A 20 -0.75 -4.35 -10.29
CA PRO A 20 -0.69 -5.62 -9.56
C PRO A 20 0.54 -5.68 -8.64
N ALA A 21 0.38 -6.29 -7.48
CA ALA A 21 1.46 -6.53 -6.53
C ALA A 21 1.25 -7.86 -5.81
N MET A 22 2.35 -8.56 -5.52
CA MET A 22 2.36 -9.79 -4.73
C MET A 22 3.10 -9.57 -3.42
N GLY A 23 2.43 -9.81 -2.29
CA GLY A 23 2.99 -9.55 -0.98
C GLY A 23 3.15 -8.06 -0.66
N CYS A 24 4.01 -7.74 0.32
CA CYS A 24 4.31 -6.36 0.71
C CYS A 24 5.48 -5.81 -0.10
N THR A 25 5.32 -4.59 -0.60
CA THR A 25 6.29 -3.96 -1.50
C THR A 25 7.65 -3.68 -0.84
N GLU A 26 7.67 -3.36 0.44
CA GLU A 26 8.89 -3.01 1.15
C GLU A 26 9.88 -4.18 1.28
N PRO A 27 9.52 -5.36 1.83
CA PRO A 27 10.46 -6.48 1.87
C PRO A 27 10.81 -7.01 0.47
N ILE A 28 9.90 -6.90 -0.49
CA ILE A 28 10.15 -7.27 -1.88
C ILE A 28 11.17 -6.32 -2.52
N ALA A 29 11.11 -5.02 -2.25
CA ALA A 29 12.13 -4.07 -2.70
C ALA A 29 13.50 -4.32 -2.06
N VAL A 30 13.53 -4.77 -0.79
CA VAL A 30 14.78 -5.23 -0.15
C VAL A 30 15.33 -6.46 -0.86
N ALA A 31 14.51 -7.48 -1.13
CA ALA A 31 14.92 -8.65 -1.89
C ALA A 31 15.41 -8.28 -3.30
N LEU A 32 14.75 -7.32 -3.96
CA LEU A 32 15.16 -6.79 -5.28
C LEU A 32 16.54 -6.12 -5.22
N CYS A 33 16.79 -5.31 -4.20
CA CYS A 33 18.07 -4.66 -4.00
C CYS A 33 19.20 -5.70 -3.81
N VAL A 34 18.95 -6.73 -3.00
CA VAL A 34 19.90 -7.82 -2.76
C VAL A 34 20.08 -8.69 -4.00
N ALA A 35 19.02 -9.03 -4.72
CA ALA A 35 19.11 -9.78 -5.99
C ALA A 35 20.02 -9.05 -6.99
N LYS A 36 19.80 -7.72 -7.14
CA LYS A 36 20.67 -6.89 -7.99
C LYS A 36 22.11 -6.86 -7.54
N ALA A 37 22.36 -6.74 -6.24
CA ALA A 37 23.70 -6.76 -5.68
C ALA A 37 24.41 -8.11 -5.93
N THR A 38 23.68 -9.22 -5.79
CA THR A 38 24.17 -10.59 -6.07
C THR A 38 24.48 -10.78 -7.56
N GLU A 39 23.62 -10.29 -8.46
CA GLU A 39 23.88 -10.32 -9.91
C GLU A 39 25.16 -9.56 -10.27
N VAL A 40 25.37 -8.38 -9.67
CA VAL A 40 26.59 -7.56 -9.89
C VAL A 40 27.82 -8.24 -9.33
N LEU A 41 27.73 -8.85 -8.15
CA LEU A 41 28.81 -9.67 -7.57
C LEU A 41 29.19 -10.82 -8.48
N GLY A 42 28.19 -11.53 -9.03
CA GLY A 42 28.35 -12.69 -9.94
C GLY A 42 28.39 -14.04 -9.24
N TYR A 43 28.26 -14.08 -7.92
CA TYR A 43 28.31 -15.29 -7.09
C TYR A 43 27.33 -15.17 -5.94
N THR A 44 26.91 -16.30 -5.34
CA THR A 44 26.15 -16.28 -4.07
C THR A 44 27.00 -15.68 -2.96
N PRO A 45 26.57 -14.60 -2.30
CA PRO A 45 27.37 -13.93 -1.28
C PRO A 45 27.63 -14.80 -0.04
N GLU A 46 28.78 -14.68 0.56
CA GLU A 46 29.07 -15.27 1.88
C GLU A 46 28.51 -14.42 3.01
N LYS A 47 28.39 -13.10 2.77
CA LYS A 47 27.84 -12.15 3.74
C LYS A 47 27.03 -11.05 3.05
N ILE A 48 25.88 -10.73 3.67
CA ILE A 48 24.98 -9.69 3.22
C ILE A 48 24.69 -8.73 4.38
N ASN A 49 24.97 -7.45 4.19
CA ASN A 49 24.62 -6.41 5.14
C ASN A 49 23.63 -5.46 4.44
N VAL A 50 22.43 -5.33 4.99
CA VAL A 50 21.39 -4.44 4.48
C VAL A 50 21.18 -3.28 5.44
N TYR A 51 21.20 -2.06 4.92
CA TYR A 51 20.89 -0.86 5.69
C TYR A 51 19.63 -0.20 5.14
N LEU A 52 18.69 0.11 6.03
CA LEU A 52 17.37 0.62 5.70
C LEU A 52 17.08 1.94 6.38
N SER A 53 16.31 2.81 5.72
CA SER A 53 15.68 3.91 6.43
C SER A 53 14.71 3.41 7.49
N ALA A 54 14.42 4.25 8.48
CA ALA A 54 13.48 3.95 9.55
C ALA A 54 12.11 3.48 9.03
N ASN A 55 11.58 4.15 8.01
CA ASN A 55 10.29 3.80 7.42
C ASN A 55 10.31 2.46 6.69
N MET A 56 11.39 2.15 5.96
CA MET A 56 11.54 0.86 5.29
C MET A 56 11.64 -0.28 6.30
N LEU A 57 12.47 -0.13 7.34
CA LEU A 57 12.60 -1.14 8.40
C LEU A 57 11.25 -1.38 9.09
N LYS A 58 10.58 -0.32 9.54
CA LYS A 58 9.28 -0.37 10.19
C LYS A 58 8.24 -1.15 9.37
N ASN A 59 8.19 -0.89 8.06
CA ASN A 59 7.16 -1.47 7.19
C ASN A 59 7.49 -2.89 6.72
N ALA A 60 8.75 -3.31 6.78
CA ALA A 60 9.16 -4.62 6.26
C ALA A 60 9.36 -5.70 7.34
N MET A 61 9.61 -5.31 8.61
CA MET A 61 10.03 -6.25 9.65
C MET A 61 8.94 -7.18 10.18
N GLY A 62 7.66 -6.84 9.99
CA GLY A 62 6.53 -7.55 10.61
C GLY A 62 5.59 -8.27 9.66
N VAL A 63 5.91 -8.34 8.37
CA VAL A 63 5.01 -8.87 7.33
C VAL A 63 5.46 -10.23 6.82
N GLY A 64 4.50 -11.06 6.43
CA GLY A 64 4.75 -12.37 5.80
C GLY A 64 5.40 -12.22 4.42
N ILE A 65 6.41 -13.05 4.16
CA ILE A 65 7.10 -13.09 2.87
C ILE A 65 6.44 -14.13 1.98
N PRO A 66 6.05 -13.77 0.74
CA PRO A 66 5.29 -14.64 -0.14
C PRO A 66 5.93 -16.02 -0.33
N GLY A 67 5.11 -17.08 -0.18
CA GLY A 67 5.51 -18.45 -0.40
C GLY A 67 6.40 -19.07 0.67
N THR A 68 6.79 -18.34 1.71
CA THR A 68 7.77 -18.84 2.70
C THR A 68 7.16 -19.35 4.00
N GLY A 69 5.96 -18.94 4.34
CA GLY A 69 5.39 -19.13 5.68
C GLY A 69 6.14 -18.39 6.80
N MET A 70 7.10 -17.54 6.46
CA MET A 70 7.94 -16.79 7.39
C MET A 70 7.62 -15.30 7.35
N VAL A 71 8.02 -14.60 8.43
CA VAL A 71 7.83 -13.17 8.61
C VAL A 71 9.18 -12.47 8.66
N GLY A 72 9.24 -11.29 8.07
CA GLY A 72 10.33 -10.35 8.25
C GLY A 72 11.44 -10.41 7.20
N LEU A 73 12.39 -9.50 7.35
CA LEU A 73 13.42 -9.22 6.37
C LEU A 73 14.47 -10.31 6.14
N PRO A 74 14.94 -11.06 7.16
CA PRO A 74 16.03 -12.00 6.95
C PRO A 74 15.76 -13.01 5.83
N ILE A 75 14.55 -13.58 5.77
CA ILE A 75 14.20 -14.54 4.71
C ILE A 75 14.04 -13.86 3.34
N ALA A 76 13.54 -12.62 3.28
CA ALA A 76 13.46 -11.87 2.03
C ALA A 76 14.86 -11.56 1.46
N VAL A 77 15.82 -11.20 2.32
CA VAL A 77 17.23 -10.98 1.98
C VAL A 77 17.88 -12.26 1.47
N ALA A 78 17.75 -13.37 2.22
CA ALA A 78 18.32 -14.66 1.84
C ALA A 78 17.78 -15.14 0.47
N LEU A 79 16.45 -15.07 0.28
CA LEU A 79 15.84 -15.48 -1.00
C LEU A 79 16.17 -14.52 -2.15
N GLY A 80 16.33 -13.24 -1.89
CA GLY A 80 16.83 -12.27 -2.87
C GLY A 80 18.20 -12.68 -3.42
N ALA A 81 19.10 -13.16 -2.54
CA ALA A 81 20.43 -13.61 -2.93
C ALA A 81 20.44 -15.00 -3.60
N LEU A 82 19.56 -15.93 -3.17
CA LEU A 82 19.61 -17.32 -3.62
C LEU A 82 18.83 -17.57 -4.92
N VAL A 83 17.69 -16.91 -5.10
CA VAL A 83 16.76 -17.16 -6.21
C VAL A 83 16.21 -15.90 -6.86
N GLY A 84 16.45 -14.73 -6.28
CA GLY A 84 15.93 -13.47 -6.80
C GLY A 84 16.50 -13.11 -8.16
N LYS A 85 15.63 -12.60 -9.06
CA LYS A 85 16.01 -12.06 -10.37
C LYS A 85 15.55 -10.62 -10.48
N SER A 86 16.51 -9.67 -10.57
CA SER A 86 16.19 -8.25 -10.56
C SER A 86 15.33 -7.79 -11.75
N GLU A 87 15.34 -8.52 -12.86
CA GLU A 87 14.50 -8.26 -14.03
C GLU A 87 12.99 -8.36 -13.73
N TYR A 88 12.61 -9.15 -12.69
CA TYR A 88 11.21 -9.30 -12.28
C TYR A 88 10.68 -8.16 -11.41
N GLN A 89 11.51 -7.19 -11.10
CA GLN A 89 11.12 -6.01 -10.31
C GLN A 89 10.42 -6.42 -9.00
N LEU A 90 9.21 -5.94 -8.74
CA LEU A 90 8.44 -6.29 -7.52
C LEU A 90 7.85 -7.71 -7.52
N GLU A 91 8.20 -8.53 -8.49
CA GLU A 91 7.93 -9.98 -8.51
C GLU A 91 9.23 -10.80 -8.34
N VAL A 92 10.29 -10.20 -7.81
CA VAL A 92 11.65 -10.79 -7.68
C VAL A 92 11.68 -12.18 -7.04
N LEU A 93 10.71 -12.51 -6.18
CA LEU A 93 10.58 -13.78 -5.48
C LEU A 93 9.52 -14.74 -6.12
N ARG A 94 9.05 -14.48 -7.32
CA ARG A 94 8.00 -15.32 -7.95
C ARG A 94 8.40 -16.78 -8.18
N ASP A 95 9.70 -17.03 -8.34
CA ASP A 95 10.26 -18.37 -8.59
C ASP A 95 10.65 -19.11 -7.28
N VAL A 96 10.20 -18.63 -6.12
CA VAL A 96 10.50 -19.27 -4.82
C VAL A 96 9.84 -20.64 -4.73
N THR A 97 10.64 -21.64 -4.35
CA THR A 97 10.19 -23.02 -4.10
C THR A 97 10.38 -23.40 -2.63
N PRO A 98 9.73 -24.47 -2.13
CA PRO A 98 9.95 -24.94 -0.77
C PRO A 98 11.42 -25.26 -0.46
N GLU A 99 12.16 -25.81 -1.44
CA GLU A 99 13.59 -26.11 -1.31
C GLU A 99 14.41 -24.80 -1.16
N ALA A 100 14.08 -23.76 -1.92
CA ALA A 100 14.73 -22.46 -1.80
C ALA A 100 14.47 -21.84 -0.43
N VAL A 101 13.27 -22.03 0.16
CA VAL A 101 12.96 -21.57 1.51
C VAL A 101 13.82 -22.28 2.56
N GLU A 102 13.99 -23.61 2.47
CA GLU A 102 14.86 -24.35 3.39
C GLU A 102 16.33 -23.91 3.26
N HIS A 103 16.83 -23.69 2.04
CA HIS A 103 18.16 -23.11 1.83
C HIS A 103 18.27 -21.69 2.44
N GLY A 104 17.23 -20.87 2.29
CA GLY A 104 17.17 -19.55 2.90
C GLY A 104 17.24 -19.57 4.44
N LYS A 105 16.54 -20.52 5.06
CA LYS A 105 16.62 -20.76 6.53
C LYS A 105 18.03 -21.15 6.97
N ALA A 106 18.68 -22.07 6.25
CA ALA A 106 20.06 -22.47 6.53
C ALA A 106 21.02 -21.29 6.38
N TYR A 107 20.86 -20.49 5.32
CA TYR A 107 21.67 -19.31 5.05
C TYR A 107 21.56 -18.26 6.18
N ILE A 108 20.37 -18.06 6.76
CA ILE A 108 20.15 -17.20 7.93
C ILE A 108 20.79 -17.79 9.18
N ALA A 109 20.64 -19.11 9.41
CA ALA A 109 21.21 -19.80 10.58
C ALA A 109 22.74 -19.74 10.62
N GLU A 110 23.41 -19.61 9.45
CA GLU A 110 24.84 -19.41 9.33
C GLU A 110 25.29 -17.95 9.61
N ASN A 111 24.38 -17.07 10.04
CA ASN A 111 24.64 -15.64 10.32
C ASN A 111 25.20 -14.87 9.12
N ARG A 112 24.81 -15.24 7.91
CA ARG A 112 25.24 -14.56 6.67
C ARG A 112 24.47 -13.28 6.37
N VAL A 113 23.36 -13.02 7.06
CA VAL A 113 22.45 -11.90 6.83
C VAL A 113 22.43 -10.98 8.03
N SER A 114 22.71 -9.68 7.84
CA SER A 114 22.36 -8.63 8.81
C SER A 114 21.45 -7.58 8.18
N VAL A 115 20.54 -7.01 8.98
CA VAL A 115 19.64 -5.94 8.58
C VAL A 115 19.64 -4.90 9.69
N ASP A 116 20.10 -3.70 9.36
CA ASP A 116 20.34 -2.63 10.31
C ASP A 116 19.72 -1.30 9.84
N LEU A 117 19.58 -0.37 10.77
CA LEU A 117 19.19 0.99 10.45
C LEU A 117 20.35 1.73 9.76
N LYS A 118 20.03 2.50 8.72
CA LYS A 118 20.99 3.40 8.08
C LYS A 118 21.33 4.54 9.03
N ASN A 119 22.62 4.71 9.35
CA ASN A 119 23.11 5.85 10.10
C ASN A 119 23.15 7.11 9.23
N GLY A 120 22.75 8.25 9.79
CA GLY A 120 22.73 9.54 9.11
C GLY A 120 21.43 9.81 8.35
N GLU A 121 21.38 10.95 7.65
CA GLU A 121 20.21 11.35 6.86
C GLU A 121 20.11 10.51 5.58
N CYS A 122 18.92 10.03 5.28
CA CYS A 122 18.58 9.33 4.04
C CYS A 122 17.10 9.56 3.71
N ASP A 123 16.72 9.25 2.48
CA ASP A 123 15.32 9.30 2.05
C ASP A 123 14.43 8.38 2.90
N LYS A 124 13.15 8.74 3.04
CA LYS A 124 12.17 7.88 3.74
C LYS A 124 12.06 6.48 3.12
N LEU A 125 12.29 6.36 1.81
CA LEU A 125 12.45 5.10 1.11
C LEU A 125 13.92 4.96 0.71
N TYR A 126 14.70 4.24 1.51
CA TYR A 126 16.11 3.96 1.28
C TYR A 126 16.44 2.52 1.64
N ILE A 127 17.11 1.84 0.73
CA ILE A 127 17.62 0.48 0.88
C ILE A 127 19.04 0.46 0.35
N GLU A 128 19.99 -0.03 1.13
CA GLU A 128 21.37 -0.26 0.73
C GLU A 128 21.72 -1.72 0.99
N ALA A 129 22.10 -2.46 -0.02
CA ALA A 129 22.60 -3.84 0.09
C ALA A 129 24.09 -3.88 -0.21
N ASN A 130 24.86 -4.36 0.75
CA ASN A 130 26.29 -4.63 0.59
C ASN A 130 26.48 -6.16 0.67
N VAL A 131 27.04 -6.75 -0.38
CA VAL A 131 27.27 -8.17 -0.49
C VAL A 131 28.75 -8.45 -0.74
N GLU A 132 29.27 -9.51 -0.10
CA GLU A 132 30.68 -9.89 -0.25
C GLU A 132 30.90 -11.39 -0.30
N THR A 133 31.90 -11.82 -1.07
CA THR A 133 32.43 -13.20 -1.11
C THR A 133 33.84 -13.23 -1.66
N CYS A 134 34.70 -14.09 -1.12
CA CYS A 134 36.06 -14.36 -1.63
C CYS A 134 36.90 -13.11 -1.98
N GLY A 135 36.69 -11.98 -1.31
CA GLY A 135 37.34 -10.72 -1.56
C GLY A 135 36.68 -9.77 -2.54
N ASP A 136 35.67 -10.23 -3.29
CA ASP A 136 34.83 -9.38 -4.13
C ASP A 136 33.68 -8.78 -3.34
N LYS A 137 33.29 -7.54 -3.69
CA LYS A 137 32.21 -6.78 -3.05
C LYS A 137 31.33 -6.12 -4.08
N ALA A 138 30.03 -6.08 -3.80
CA ALA A 138 29.10 -5.24 -4.56
C ALA A 138 28.17 -4.48 -3.62
N LYS A 139 27.82 -3.29 -4.05
CA LYS A 139 26.91 -2.39 -3.35
C LYS A 139 25.82 -1.92 -4.30
N VAL A 140 24.58 -2.01 -3.86
CA VAL A 140 23.41 -1.48 -4.60
C VAL A 140 22.56 -0.65 -3.66
N VAL A 141 22.05 0.48 -4.17
CA VAL A 141 21.15 1.36 -3.43
C VAL A 141 19.87 1.60 -4.24
N ILE A 142 18.74 1.41 -3.58
CA ILE A 142 17.41 1.84 -4.04
C ILE A 142 17.00 3.04 -3.18
N SER A 143 16.55 4.14 -3.79
CA SER A 143 16.07 5.33 -3.08
C SER A 143 14.97 6.06 -3.84
N GLY A 144 14.03 6.69 -3.09
CA GLY A 144 12.92 7.47 -3.63
C GLY A 144 11.77 6.67 -4.25
N GLY A 145 11.98 5.42 -4.62
CA GLY A 145 10.98 4.51 -5.19
C GLY A 145 11.40 3.06 -5.02
N HIS A 146 10.44 2.13 -4.91
CA HIS A 146 10.71 0.71 -4.58
C HIS A 146 11.56 -0.04 -5.62
N THR A 147 11.67 0.47 -6.84
CA THR A 147 12.44 -0.12 -7.96
C THR A 147 13.47 0.83 -8.53
N ASN A 148 13.70 1.97 -7.89
CA ASN A 148 14.61 3.01 -8.39
C ASN A 148 16.03 2.78 -7.89
N PHE A 149 16.88 2.13 -8.71
CA PHE A 149 18.29 1.96 -8.43
C PHE A 149 19.04 3.29 -8.64
N VAL A 150 19.63 3.82 -7.59
CA VAL A 150 20.37 5.10 -7.62
C VAL A 150 21.88 4.93 -7.56
N HIS A 151 22.37 3.77 -7.07
CA HIS A 151 23.80 3.49 -7.01
C HIS A 151 24.06 1.99 -7.19
N ILE A 152 25.03 1.66 -8.04
CA ILE A 152 25.52 0.29 -8.24
C ILE A 152 27.05 0.38 -8.32
N GLU A 153 27.73 -0.43 -7.52
CA GLU A 153 29.18 -0.46 -7.41
C GLU A 153 29.68 -1.91 -7.30
N LYS A 154 30.81 -2.22 -7.93
CA LYS A 154 31.53 -3.48 -7.76
C LYS A 154 33.02 -3.22 -7.52
N ASN A 155 33.58 -3.72 -6.42
CA ASN A 155 35.01 -3.60 -6.04
C ASN A 155 35.52 -2.17 -6.05
N GLY A 156 34.67 -1.17 -5.70
CA GLY A 156 35.02 0.26 -5.72
C GLY A 156 34.81 0.93 -7.08
N GLU A 157 34.50 0.19 -8.13
CA GLU A 157 34.14 0.75 -9.43
C GLU A 157 32.64 1.04 -9.48
N VAL A 158 32.29 2.32 -9.71
CA VAL A 158 30.87 2.76 -9.79
C VAL A 158 30.33 2.48 -11.19
N ILE A 159 29.33 1.59 -11.27
CA ILE A 159 28.65 1.21 -12.52
C ILE A 159 27.47 2.15 -12.80
N LEU A 160 26.75 2.55 -11.73
CA LEU A 160 25.64 3.49 -11.78
C LEU A 160 25.74 4.48 -10.62
N SER A 161 25.62 5.77 -10.92
CA SER A 161 25.44 6.82 -9.91
C SER A 161 24.44 7.83 -10.42
N ALA A 162 23.21 7.78 -9.90
CA ALA A 162 22.18 8.78 -10.11
C ALA A 162 22.20 9.75 -8.93
N GLN A 163 22.10 11.06 -9.18
CA GLN A 163 22.02 12.02 -8.09
C GLN A 163 20.76 11.77 -7.26
N THR A 164 20.95 11.51 -5.96
CA THR A 164 19.90 11.57 -4.95
C THR A 164 19.61 13.04 -4.67
N GLY A 165 18.86 13.68 -5.54
CA GLY A 165 18.36 15.02 -5.32
C GLY A 165 16.86 14.98 -5.52
N ASN A 166 16.09 15.50 -4.55
CA ASN A 166 14.64 15.67 -4.58
C ASN A 166 13.97 15.09 -5.84
N SER A 167 13.93 13.79 -5.98
CA SER A 167 13.21 13.17 -7.04
C SER A 167 11.72 13.19 -6.68
N SER A 168 11.07 14.36 -6.80
CA SER A 168 9.82 14.42 -7.52
C SER A 168 10.00 13.46 -8.69
N THR A 169 9.37 12.31 -8.63
CA THR A 169 9.09 11.34 -9.70
C THR A 169 9.71 11.71 -11.05
N CYS A 170 10.65 10.89 -11.49
CA CYS A 170 11.31 10.96 -12.80
C CYS A 170 10.40 11.59 -13.87
N GLY A 171 10.61 12.88 -14.20
CA GLY A 171 10.18 13.52 -15.45
C GLY A 171 8.69 13.69 -15.75
N VAL A 172 7.77 13.21 -14.91
CA VAL A 172 6.33 13.41 -15.12
C VAL A 172 5.85 14.49 -14.15
N ALA A 173 5.43 15.63 -14.69
CA ALA A 173 4.83 16.71 -13.91
C ALA A 173 3.72 16.15 -12.98
N GLU A 174 3.74 16.52 -11.69
CA GLU A 174 2.62 16.20 -10.81
C GLU A 174 1.34 16.78 -11.42
N VAL A 175 0.35 15.92 -11.64
CA VAL A 175 -0.96 16.39 -12.10
C VAL A 175 -1.60 17.10 -10.91
N GLY A 176 -1.65 18.43 -10.94
CA GLY A 176 -2.35 19.23 -9.93
C GLY A 176 -3.83 18.90 -9.93
N LEU A 177 -4.28 18.17 -8.91
CA LEU A 177 -5.66 17.73 -8.75
C LEU A 177 -6.36 18.49 -7.62
N THR A 178 -7.67 18.64 -7.78
CA THR A 178 -8.63 18.95 -6.71
C THR A 178 -9.62 17.80 -6.60
N LEU A 179 -10.35 17.70 -5.50
CA LEU A 179 -11.41 16.69 -5.38
C LEU A 179 -12.49 16.87 -6.45
N ARG A 180 -12.73 18.09 -6.91
CA ARG A 180 -13.65 18.36 -8.03
C ARG A 180 -13.14 17.77 -9.34
N ASP A 181 -11.85 17.92 -9.64
CA ASP A 181 -11.23 17.28 -10.82
C ASP A 181 -11.38 15.76 -10.77
N VAL A 182 -11.15 15.16 -9.60
CA VAL A 182 -11.30 13.72 -9.38
C VAL A 182 -12.74 13.26 -9.65
N TYR A 183 -13.72 13.98 -9.10
CA TYR A 183 -15.13 13.66 -9.30
C TYR A 183 -15.57 13.83 -10.76
N GLU A 184 -15.24 14.97 -11.37
CA GLU A 184 -15.58 15.23 -12.79
C GLU A 184 -14.91 14.20 -13.70
N PHE A 185 -13.65 13.86 -13.46
CA PHE A 185 -12.95 12.83 -14.24
C PHE A 185 -13.69 11.48 -14.17
N ALA A 186 -14.00 11.01 -12.98
CA ALA A 186 -14.64 9.72 -12.80
C ALA A 186 -16.06 9.67 -13.39
N SER A 187 -16.82 10.78 -13.27
CA SER A 187 -18.22 10.83 -13.70
C SER A 187 -18.44 11.12 -15.19
N THR A 188 -17.49 11.80 -15.86
CA THR A 188 -17.71 12.30 -17.23
C THR A 188 -16.77 11.73 -18.28
N THR A 189 -15.67 11.07 -17.90
CA THR A 189 -14.75 10.45 -18.86
C THR A 189 -15.44 9.31 -19.62
N PRO A 190 -15.19 9.15 -20.93
CA PRO A 190 -15.69 8.02 -21.70
C PRO A 190 -15.33 6.68 -21.03
N LEU A 191 -16.30 5.77 -20.94
CA LEU A 191 -16.15 4.52 -20.19
C LEU A 191 -14.98 3.68 -20.66
N ASN A 192 -14.79 3.58 -21.98
CA ASN A 192 -13.69 2.83 -22.59
C ASN A 192 -12.29 3.36 -22.26
N GLU A 193 -12.17 4.60 -21.79
CA GLU A 193 -10.89 5.17 -21.36
C GLU A 193 -10.55 4.81 -19.90
N ILE A 194 -11.56 4.40 -19.09
CA ILE A 194 -11.41 4.12 -17.64
C ILE A 194 -11.74 2.68 -17.24
N GLU A 195 -12.26 1.86 -18.15
CA GLU A 195 -12.66 0.46 -17.86
C GLU A 195 -11.50 -0.43 -17.38
N PHE A 196 -10.24 -0.05 -17.65
CA PHE A 196 -9.07 -0.76 -17.14
C PHE A 196 -9.03 -0.86 -15.60
N ILE A 197 -9.75 0.03 -14.89
CA ILE A 197 -9.84 -0.01 -13.42
C ILE A 197 -10.57 -1.26 -12.93
N ASN A 198 -11.37 -1.92 -13.76
CA ASN A 198 -12.06 -3.16 -13.43
C ASN A 198 -11.11 -4.34 -13.17
N ASP A 199 -9.87 -4.26 -13.63
CA ASP A 199 -8.83 -5.22 -13.23
C ASP A 199 -8.58 -5.20 -11.72
N ALA A 200 -8.75 -4.05 -11.07
CA ALA A 200 -8.68 -3.97 -9.61
C ALA A 200 -9.83 -4.76 -8.95
N ALA A 201 -11.05 -4.63 -9.47
CA ALA A 201 -12.19 -5.42 -9.00
C ALA A 201 -11.94 -6.92 -9.16
N ARG A 202 -11.48 -7.34 -10.33
CA ARG A 202 -11.20 -8.75 -10.63
C ARG A 202 -10.14 -9.34 -9.70
N LEU A 203 -8.96 -8.72 -9.59
CA LEU A 203 -7.86 -9.22 -8.78
C LEU A 203 -8.20 -9.23 -7.28
N ASN A 204 -8.73 -8.13 -6.75
CA ASN A 204 -8.99 -8.03 -5.32
C ASN A 204 -10.18 -8.90 -4.87
N THR A 205 -11.18 -9.09 -5.73
CA THR A 205 -12.29 -10.04 -5.44
C THR A 205 -11.76 -11.48 -5.40
N GLU A 206 -10.91 -11.87 -6.35
CA GLU A 206 -10.30 -13.19 -6.35
C GLU A 206 -9.40 -13.40 -5.12
N ALA A 207 -8.62 -12.39 -4.74
CA ALA A 207 -7.82 -12.43 -3.52
C ALA A 207 -8.69 -12.64 -2.28
N SER A 208 -9.80 -11.91 -2.15
CA SER A 208 -10.76 -12.08 -1.07
C SER A 208 -11.34 -13.49 -1.04
N ARG A 209 -11.77 -14.00 -2.20
CA ARG A 209 -12.38 -15.33 -2.35
C ARG A 209 -11.40 -16.44 -1.91
N LEU A 210 -10.16 -16.39 -2.40
CA LEU A 210 -9.11 -17.36 -2.03
C LEU A 210 -8.75 -17.26 -0.54
N ALA A 211 -8.71 -16.04 -0.01
CA ALA A 211 -8.40 -15.81 1.39
C ALA A 211 -9.44 -16.43 2.34
N LEU A 212 -10.72 -16.37 1.99
CA LEU A 212 -11.80 -16.99 2.77
C LEU A 212 -11.72 -18.52 2.80
N LEU A 213 -11.07 -19.15 1.83
CA LEU A 213 -10.86 -20.60 1.78
C LEU A 213 -9.63 -21.04 2.61
N GLY A 214 -8.63 -20.17 2.76
CA GLY A 214 -7.41 -20.44 3.50
C GLY A 214 -7.47 -20.00 4.97
N ASN A 215 -6.34 -20.16 5.68
CA ASN A 215 -6.15 -19.67 7.04
C ASN A 215 -4.99 -18.67 7.03
N TYR A 216 -5.32 -17.38 7.09
CA TYR A 216 -4.35 -16.31 6.93
C TYR A 216 -4.46 -15.27 8.04
N GLY A 217 -3.33 -14.84 8.57
CA GLY A 217 -3.25 -13.77 9.55
C GLY A 217 -4.10 -14.03 10.79
N HIS A 218 -4.93 -13.05 11.14
CA HIS A 218 -5.88 -13.17 12.25
C HIS A 218 -7.25 -13.73 11.85
N GLU A 219 -7.42 -14.12 10.59
CA GLU A 219 -8.69 -14.61 10.02
C GLU A 219 -9.89 -13.66 10.28
N LEU A 220 -9.64 -12.34 10.33
CA LEU A 220 -10.69 -11.37 10.65
C LEU A 220 -11.85 -11.46 9.64
N GLY A 221 -11.54 -11.44 8.33
CA GLY A 221 -12.56 -11.55 7.29
C GLY A 221 -13.38 -12.82 7.41
N LYS A 222 -12.71 -13.94 7.68
CA LYS A 222 -13.33 -15.24 7.88
C LYS A 222 -14.18 -15.28 9.17
N THR A 223 -13.71 -14.66 10.24
CA THR A 223 -14.44 -14.54 11.52
C THR A 223 -15.75 -13.78 11.33
N LEU A 224 -15.72 -12.69 10.55
CA LEU A 224 -16.91 -11.89 10.26
C LEU A 224 -17.96 -12.69 9.43
N SER A 225 -17.52 -13.59 8.56
CA SER A 225 -18.41 -14.43 7.73
C SER A 225 -18.98 -15.65 8.45
N ARG A 226 -18.46 -16.05 9.61
CA ARG A 226 -18.91 -17.20 10.41
C ARG A 226 -20.17 -16.87 11.21
N PRO A 227 -20.90 -17.89 11.73
CA PRO A 227 -22.13 -17.69 12.49
C PRO A 227 -22.03 -16.69 13.64
N LEU A 228 -20.90 -16.68 14.39
CA LEU A 228 -20.67 -15.70 15.46
C LEU A 228 -20.63 -14.26 14.92
N GLY A 229 -19.87 -14.02 13.87
CA GLY A 229 -19.75 -12.68 13.26
C GLY A 229 -21.11 -12.22 12.69
N ARG A 230 -21.80 -13.11 11.96
CA ARG A 230 -23.15 -12.84 11.45
C ARG A 230 -24.19 -12.63 12.56
N GLY A 231 -24.06 -13.34 13.67
CA GLY A 231 -24.94 -13.16 14.84
C GLY A 231 -24.79 -11.79 15.49
N ILE A 232 -23.57 -11.24 15.51
CA ILE A 232 -23.28 -9.93 16.13
C ILE A 232 -23.54 -8.77 15.16
N MET A 233 -23.13 -8.90 13.89
CA MET A 233 -23.14 -7.81 12.90
C MET A 233 -24.29 -7.91 11.89
N GLY A 234 -25.06 -8.99 11.92
CA GLY A 234 -26.06 -9.32 10.92
C GLY A 234 -25.43 -9.89 9.63
N ASP A 235 -26.25 -10.59 8.84
CA ASP A 235 -25.92 -10.97 7.45
C ASP A 235 -26.36 -9.80 6.55
N SER A 236 -25.50 -8.84 6.39
CA SER A 236 -25.79 -7.53 5.79
C SER A 236 -24.69 -7.09 4.85
N MET A 237 -25.01 -6.20 3.91
CA MET A 237 -24.05 -5.54 3.04
C MET A 237 -22.84 -5.02 3.82
N PHE A 238 -23.08 -4.42 4.98
CA PHE A 238 -22.00 -3.89 5.83
C PHE A 238 -21.02 -4.99 6.28
N SER A 239 -21.54 -6.10 6.80
CA SER A 239 -20.72 -7.24 7.23
C SER A 239 -19.99 -7.91 6.05
N HIS A 240 -20.60 -7.96 4.88
CA HIS A 240 -19.98 -8.50 3.66
C HIS A 240 -18.82 -7.61 3.18
N ILE A 241 -19.01 -6.30 3.18
CA ILE A 241 -17.94 -5.34 2.85
C ILE A 241 -16.73 -5.54 3.78
N LEU A 242 -16.96 -5.61 5.09
CA LEU A 242 -15.89 -5.80 6.08
C LEU A 242 -15.21 -7.15 5.91
N SER A 243 -15.97 -8.24 5.74
CA SER A 243 -15.45 -9.59 5.57
C SER A 243 -14.59 -9.69 4.30
N ALA A 244 -15.08 -9.23 3.16
CA ALA A 244 -14.37 -9.29 1.89
C ALA A 244 -13.06 -8.49 1.93
N THR A 245 -13.10 -7.29 2.48
CA THR A 245 -11.93 -6.41 2.52
C THR A 245 -10.88 -6.91 3.50
N SER A 246 -11.30 -7.36 4.69
CA SER A 246 -10.39 -7.87 5.70
C SER A 246 -9.74 -9.18 5.29
N SER A 247 -10.47 -10.10 4.62
CA SER A 247 -9.91 -11.39 4.20
C SER A 247 -8.78 -11.22 3.18
N ALA A 248 -8.94 -10.36 2.18
CA ALA A 248 -7.87 -10.06 1.23
C ALA A 248 -6.63 -9.45 1.92
N CYS A 249 -6.86 -8.58 2.92
CA CYS A 249 -5.78 -8.02 3.73
C CYS A 249 -5.10 -9.09 4.61
N ASP A 250 -5.87 -9.98 5.27
CA ASP A 250 -5.35 -11.09 6.06
C ASP A 250 -4.40 -11.95 5.22
N ALA A 251 -4.82 -12.37 4.03
CA ALA A 251 -4.00 -13.20 3.14
C ALA A 251 -2.71 -12.47 2.70
N ARG A 252 -2.85 -11.21 2.25
CA ARG A 252 -1.69 -10.43 1.80
C ARG A 252 -0.66 -10.24 2.90
N MET A 253 -1.10 -9.88 4.11
CA MET A 253 -0.20 -9.62 5.23
C MET A 253 0.45 -10.89 5.80
N ALA A 254 -0.18 -12.04 5.61
CA ALA A 254 0.37 -13.34 5.96
C ALA A 254 1.36 -13.89 4.89
N GLY A 255 1.57 -13.18 3.80
CA GLY A 255 2.48 -13.64 2.73
C GLY A 255 1.88 -14.72 1.82
N ALA A 256 0.57 -14.70 1.61
CA ALA A 256 -0.06 -15.58 0.62
C ALA A 256 0.43 -15.25 -0.79
N MET A 257 0.63 -16.28 -1.62
CA MET A 257 0.98 -16.16 -3.04
C MET A 257 -0.27 -15.80 -3.86
N ILE A 258 -0.92 -14.71 -3.50
CA ILE A 258 -2.14 -14.21 -4.12
C ILE A 258 -1.89 -12.77 -4.56
N PRO A 259 -1.96 -12.47 -5.86
CA PRO A 259 -1.80 -11.11 -6.36
C PRO A 259 -3.00 -10.24 -5.98
N VAL A 260 -2.73 -8.99 -5.66
CA VAL A 260 -3.74 -7.96 -5.43
C VAL A 260 -3.47 -6.75 -6.30
N MET A 261 -4.48 -5.98 -6.66
CA MET A 261 -4.26 -4.66 -7.23
C MET A 261 -3.89 -3.69 -6.11
N SER A 262 -2.76 -3.03 -6.28
CA SER A 262 -2.28 -2.01 -5.34
C SER A 262 -2.81 -0.61 -5.70
N ASN A 263 -2.57 0.35 -4.81
CA ASN A 263 -2.73 1.77 -5.07
C ASN A 263 -1.60 2.53 -4.37
N SER A 264 -0.94 3.43 -5.09
CA SER A 264 0.17 4.27 -4.57
C SER A 264 1.24 3.47 -3.82
N GLY A 265 1.60 2.30 -4.36
CA GLY A 265 2.64 1.43 -3.81
C GLY A 265 2.20 0.56 -2.63
N SER A 266 0.90 0.48 -2.29
CA SER A 266 0.40 -0.37 -1.21
C SER A 266 -0.77 -1.24 -1.66
N GLY A 267 -0.63 -2.58 -1.52
CA GLY A 267 -1.71 -3.51 -1.83
C GLY A 267 -2.91 -3.37 -0.88
N ASN A 268 -2.68 -3.07 0.41
CA ASN A 268 -3.78 -2.82 1.35
C ASN A 268 -4.57 -1.57 0.98
N GLN A 269 -3.93 -0.54 0.44
CA GLN A 269 -4.64 0.62 -0.09
C GLN A 269 -5.48 0.25 -1.32
N GLY A 270 -4.92 -0.54 -2.24
CA GLY A 270 -5.69 -1.04 -3.38
C GLY A 270 -6.89 -1.89 -2.96
N ILE A 271 -6.72 -2.80 -2.00
CA ILE A 271 -7.80 -3.63 -1.43
C ILE A 271 -8.90 -2.73 -0.83
N ALA A 272 -8.53 -1.76 0.02
CA ALA A 272 -9.46 -0.89 0.71
C ALA A 272 -10.15 0.13 -0.22
N ALA A 273 -9.51 0.52 -1.32
CA ALA A 273 -10.13 1.37 -2.35
C ALA A 273 -11.08 0.58 -3.28
N THR A 274 -10.87 -0.73 -3.42
CA THR A 274 -11.61 -1.56 -4.39
C THR A 274 -12.81 -2.28 -3.75
N LEU A 275 -12.54 -3.16 -2.77
CA LEU A 275 -13.52 -4.15 -2.33
C LEU A 275 -14.79 -3.55 -1.71
N PRO A 276 -14.73 -2.47 -0.92
CA PRO A 276 -15.95 -1.84 -0.42
C PRO A 276 -16.87 -1.36 -1.54
N VAL A 277 -16.29 -0.80 -2.60
CA VAL A 277 -17.04 -0.30 -3.76
C VAL A 277 -17.66 -1.45 -4.54
N VAL A 278 -16.89 -2.51 -4.80
CA VAL A 278 -17.36 -3.70 -5.55
C VAL A 278 -18.51 -4.41 -4.81
N VAL A 279 -18.32 -4.67 -3.51
CA VAL A 279 -19.35 -5.37 -2.71
C VAL A 279 -20.61 -4.52 -2.59
N PHE A 280 -20.45 -3.21 -2.30
CA PHE A 280 -21.57 -2.28 -2.23
C PHE A 280 -22.33 -2.25 -3.56
N GLY A 281 -21.64 -2.01 -4.67
CA GLY A 281 -22.25 -1.89 -5.99
C GLY A 281 -23.02 -3.17 -6.40
N LYS A 282 -22.44 -4.33 -6.10
CA LYS A 282 -23.08 -5.63 -6.37
C LYS A 282 -24.38 -5.80 -5.57
N GLU A 283 -24.36 -5.52 -4.27
CA GLU A 283 -25.51 -5.73 -3.39
C GLU A 283 -26.57 -4.61 -3.52
N ASN A 284 -26.15 -3.41 -3.93
CA ASN A 284 -27.04 -2.30 -4.24
C ASN A 284 -27.58 -2.37 -5.68
N HIS A 285 -27.24 -3.42 -6.45
CA HIS A 285 -27.67 -3.62 -7.84
C HIS A 285 -27.30 -2.48 -8.79
N ASN A 286 -26.16 -1.82 -8.57
CA ASN A 286 -25.64 -0.83 -9.47
C ASN A 286 -25.18 -1.46 -10.80
N THR A 287 -25.24 -0.68 -11.87
CA THR A 287 -24.77 -1.09 -13.20
C THR A 287 -23.24 -1.22 -13.22
N GLU A 288 -22.70 -1.98 -14.19
CA GLU A 288 -21.25 -2.10 -14.40
C GLU A 288 -20.58 -0.75 -14.65
N GLU A 289 -21.25 0.15 -15.38
CA GLU A 289 -20.75 1.50 -15.60
C GLU A 289 -20.66 2.29 -14.29
N GLU A 290 -21.69 2.28 -13.47
CA GLU A 290 -21.68 2.97 -12.17
C GLU A 290 -20.55 2.44 -11.27
N VAL A 291 -20.36 1.12 -11.22
CA VAL A 291 -19.28 0.49 -10.44
C VAL A 291 -17.91 0.89 -11.00
N THR A 292 -17.71 0.89 -12.32
CA THR A 292 -16.45 1.32 -12.95
C THR A 292 -16.13 2.78 -12.60
N ARG A 293 -17.11 3.68 -12.69
CA ARG A 293 -16.96 5.10 -12.32
C ARG A 293 -16.67 5.28 -10.82
N ALA A 294 -17.35 4.55 -9.97
CA ALA A 294 -17.14 4.55 -8.52
C ALA A 294 -15.75 4.03 -8.14
N LEU A 295 -15.25 2.98 -8.80
CA LEU A 295 -13.90 2.48 -8.64
C LEU A 295 -12.86 3.51 -9.06
N MET A 296 -13.06 4.17 -10.20
CA MET A 296 -12.19 5.23 -10.67
C MET A 296 -12.16 6.40 -9.66
N LEU A 297 -13.33 6.84 -9.18
CA LEU A 297 -13.44 7.86 -8.16
C LEU A 297 -12.70 7.47 -6.88
N SER A 298 -12.88 6.24 -6.40
CA SER A 298 -12.25 5.72 -5.21
C SER A 298 -10.72 5.71 -5.33
N HIS A 299 -10.20 5.10 -6.39
CA HIS A 299 -8.77 4.98 -6.61
C HIS A 299 -8.09 6.32 -6.85
N LEU A 300 -8.70 7.20 -7.64
CA LEU A 300 -8.11 8.51 -7.94
C LEU A 300 -8.17 9.45 -6.72
N THR A 301 -9.21 9.35 -5.87
CA THR A 301 -9.25 10.07 -4.58
C THR A 301 -8.09 9.65 -3.67
N ALA A 302 -7.83 8.34 -3.57
CA ALA A 302 -6.70 7.83 -2.80
C ALA A 302 -5.36 8.32 -3.35
N ILE A 303 -5.17 8.32 -4.65
CA ILE A 303 -3.96 8.85 -5.32
C ILE A 303 -3.81 10.35 -5.04
N TYR A 304 -4.87 11.12 -5.21
CA TYR A 304 -4.89 12.57 -4.95
C TYR A 304 -4.44 12.91 -3.51
N ILE A 305 -5.02 12.26 -2.52
CA ILE A 305 -4.62 12.47 -1.13
C ILE A 305 -3.16 12.05 -0.92
N LYS A 306 -2.74 10.94 -1.55
CA LYS A 306 -1.40 10.40 -1.40
C LYS A 306 -0.31 11.26 -2.02
N GLN A 307 -0.60 12.03 -3.07
CA GLN A 307 0.34 13.00 -3.63
C GLN A 307 0.81 14.02 -2.57
N SER A 308 -0.10 14.52 -1.74
CA SER A 308 0.23 15.49 -0.67
C SER A 308 0.80 14.83 0.59
N LEU A 309 0.41 13.58 0.89
CA LEU A 309 0.89 12.86 2.09
C LEU A 309 2.30 12.27 1.92
N GLY A 310 2.68 11.96 0.69
CA GLY A 310 3.90 11.22 0.38
C GLY A 310 3.73 9.69 0.49
N ARG A 311 4.72 8.94 -0.04
CA ARG A 311 4.62 7.46 -0.12
C ARG A 311 4.64 6.78 1.24
N LEU A 312 5.48 7.24 2.16
CA LEU A 312 5.64 6.70 3.51
C LEU A 312 5.35 7.78 4.55
N SER A 313 4.53 7.47 5.54
CA SER A 313 4.15 8.36 6.63
C SER A 313 3.71 7.58 7.87
N ALA A 314 3.64 8.25 9.02
CA ALA A 314 3.05 7.68 10.23
C ALA A 314 1.51 7.66 10.19
N LEU A 315 0.86 8.43 9.32
CA LEU A 315 -0.57 8.30 9.08
C LEU A 315 -0.84 7.02 8.27
N CYS A 316 -1.75 6.19 8.75
CA CYS A 316 -2.04 4.90 8.13
C CYS A 316 -2.65 5.07 6.72
N GLY A 317 -2.06 4.36 5.72
CA GLY A 317 -2.56 4.39 4.34
C GLY A 317 -4.00 3.89 4.18
N CYS A 318 -4.52 3.09 5.12
CA CYS A 318 -5.92 2.66 5.07
C CYS A 318 -6.89 3.84 5.25
N VAL A 319 -6.51 4.90 5.97
CA VAL A 319 -7.32 6.14 6.09
C VAL A 319 -7.54 6.76 4.72
N VAL A 320 -6.45 6.89 3.95
CA VAL A 320 -6.46 7.45 2.59
C VAL A 320 -7.35 6.63 1.66
N ALA A 321 -7.11 5.32 1.61
CA ALA A 321 -7.84 4.41 0.71
C ALA A 321 -9.32 4.28 1.08
N SER A 322 -9.63 4.22 2.38
CA SER A 322 -11.01 4.18 2.85
C SER A 322 -11.75 5.50 2.61
N THR A 323 -11.06 6.64 2.60
CA THR A 323 -11.63 7.91 2.13
C THR A 323 -12.03 7.81 0.66
N GLY A 324 -11.19 7.18 -0.16
CA GLY A 324 -11.53 6.90 -1.55
C GLY A 324 -12.77 6.01 -1.68
N SER A 325 -12.84 4.89 -0.97
CA SER A 325 -14.02 4.02 -1.04
C SER A 325 -15.28 4.67 -0.47
N SER A 326 -15.17 5.58 0.51
CA SER A 326 -16.31 6.38 0.96
C SER A 326 -16.87 7.26 -0.16
N CYS A 327 -15.99 7.88 -0.98
CA CYS A 327 -16.40 8.63 -2.17
C CYS A 327 -17.12 7.73 -3.19
N GLY A 328 -16.54 6.55 -3.48
CA GLY A 328 -17.13 5.57 -4.40
C GLY A 328 -18.51 5.08 -3.95
N ILE A 329 -18.67 4.75 -2.66
CA ILE A 329 -19.95 4.33 -2.07
C ILE A 329 -20.98 5.48 -2.13
N THR A 330 -20.57 6.70 -1.81
CA THR A 330 -21.46 7.89 -1.92
C THR A 330 -21.96 8.07 -3.34
N TYR A 331 -21.07 7.91 -4.34
CA TYR A 331 -21.43 7.95 -5.76
C TYR A 331 -22.44 6.86 -6.15
N LEU A 332 -22.22 5.60 -5.70
CA LEU A 332 -23.13 4.48 -5.96
C LEU A 332 -24.53 4.65 -5.34
N MET A 333 -24.64 5.44 -4.29
CA MET A 333 -25.94 5.85 -3.72
C MET A 333 -26.60 7.03 -4.47
N GLY A 334 -26.02 7.46 -5.59
CA GLY A 334 -26.52 8.60 -6.37
C GLY A 334 -26.08 9.97 -5.83
N GLY A 335 -25.02 10.00 -5.03
CA GLY A 335 -24.52 11.21 -4.39
C GLY A 335 -23.90 12.22 -5.36
N THR A 336 -24.14 13.49 -5.09
CA THR A 336 -23.54 14.63 -5.80
C THR A 336 -22.08 14.86 -5.39
N TYR A 337 -21.40 15.78 -6.09
CA TYR A 337 -20.04 16.21 -5.71
C TYR A 337 -20.00 16.75 -4.27
N GLU A 338 -20.99 17.54 -3.87
CA GLU A 338 -21.06 18.13 -2.53
C GLU A 338 -21.17 17.01 -1.47
N GLN A 339 -21.95 15.98 -1.74
CA GLN A 339 -22.08 14.83 -0.84
C GLN A 339 -20.79 13.98 -0.80
N VAL A 340 -20.08 13.84 -1.91
CA VAL A 340 -18.74 13.24 -1.92
C VAL A 340 -17.76 14.05 -1.07
N ALA A 341 -17.77 15.38 -1.17
CA ALA A 341 -16.97 16.25 -0.31
C ALA A 341 -17.34 16.13 1.19
N PHE A 342 -18.62 15.94 1.50
CA PHE A 342 -19.10 15.68 2.86
C PHE A 342 -18.56 14.34 3.41
N ALA A 343 -18.57 13.29 2.58
CA ALA A 343 -18.00 12.01 2.96
C ALA A 343 -16.50 12.12 3.29
N VAL A 344 -15.74 12.85 2.49
CA VAL A 344 -14.32 13.13 2.77
C VAL A 344 -14.12 13.85 4.11
N LYS A 345 -14.91 14.89 4.40
CA LYS A 345 -14.84 15.61 5.67
C LYS A 345 -15.13 14.71 6.86
N ASN A 346 -16.15 13.86 6.77
CA ASN A 346 -16.50 12.88 7.79
C ASN A 346 -15.36 11.88 8.04
N MET A 347 -14.72 11.38 6.96
CA MET A 347 -13.58 10.47 7.04
C MET A 347 -12.38 11.11 7.74
N ILE A 348 -12.03 12.34 7.37
CA ILE A 348 -10.90 13.08 7.95
C ILE A 348 -11.12 13.29 9.44
N ALA A 349 -12.29 13.79 9.83
CA ALA A 349 -12.61 14.08 11.22
C ALA A 349 -12.54 12.83 12.11
N ASN A 350 -12.89 11.66 11.57
CA ASN A 350 -12.92 10.42 12.33
C ASN A 350 -11.54 9.73 12.41
N LEU A 351 -10.77 9.71 11.32
CA LEU A 351 -9.63 8.77 11.20
C LEU A 351 -8.23 9.42 11.15
N VAL A 352 -8.10 10.75 11.24
CA VAL A 352 -6.80 11.43 11.12
C VAL A 352 -5.78 10.96 12.16
N GLY A 353 -6.22 10.41 13.28
CA GLY A 353 -5.36 9.90 14.36
C GLY A 353 -4.91 8.45 14.19
N MET A 354 -5.24 7.75 13.10
CA MET A 354 -4.86 6.34 12.95
C MET A 354 -3.38 6.21 12.57
N VAL A 355 -2.57 5.79 13.54
CA VAL A 355 -1.11 5.63 13.38
C VAL A 355 -0.77 4.36 12.59
N CYS A 356 0.21 4.46 11.69
CA CYS A 356 0.83 3.34 10.99
C CYS A 356 2.05 2.82 11.78
N ASP A 357 1.98 1.61 12.27
CA ASP A 357 3.05 0.91 12.98
C ASP A 357 3.62 -0.25 12.14
N GLY A 358 3.73 -0.06 10.84
CA GLY A 358 4.30 -1.01 9.88
C GLY A 358 3.29 -2.02 9.33
N ALA A 359 3.68 -2.74 8.26
CA ALA A 359 2.87 -3.78 7.65
C ALA A 359 2.95 -5.08 8.48
N LYS A 360 1.79 -5.68 8.79
CA LYS A 360 1.67 -6.88 9.61
C LYS A 360 0.23 -7.43 9.58
N PRO A 361 -0.01 -8.67 10.02
CA PRO A 361 -1.35 -9.28 10.00
C PRO A 361 -2.45 -8.41 10.64
N SER A 362 -2.15 -7.68 11.73
CA SER A 362 -3.12 -6.78 12.36
C SER A 362 -3.54 -5.57 11.49
N CYS A 363 -2.95 -5.36 10.31
CA CYS A 363 -3.44 -4.37 9.35
C CYS A 363 -4.88 -4.65 8.90
N ALA A 364 -5.32 -5.91 8.90
CA ALA A 364 -6.71 -6.26 8.62
C ALA A 364 -7.70 -5.57 9.58
N LEU A 365 -7.35 -5.42 10.86
CA LEU A 365 -8.15 -4.68 11.85
C LEU A 365 -8.26 -3.19 11.49
N LYS A 366 -7.13 -2.56 11.09
CA LYS A 366 -7.13 -1.15 10.68
C LYS A 366 -7.90 -0.92 9.38
N VAL A 367 -7.78 -1.84 8.43
CA VAL A 367 -8.56 -1.81 7.19
C VAL A 367 -10.05 -1.94 7.50
N SER A 368 -10.45 -2.88 8.37
CA SER A 368 -11.83 -3.03 8.81
C SER A 368 -12.38 -1.74 9.45
N SER A 369 -11.62 -1.10 10.34
CA SER A 369 -12.00 0.18 10.96
C SER A 369 -12.14 1.31 9.93
N GLY A 370 -11.19 1.43 8.99
CA GLY A 370 -11.25 2.43 7.94
C GLY A 370 -12.46 2.24 7.04
N VAL A 371 -12.72 1.01 6.62
CA VAL A 371 -13.82 0.68 5.70
C VAL A 371 -15.18 0.80 6.39
N SER A 372 -15.32 0.41 7.67
CA SER A 372 -16.54 0.65 8.42
C SER A 372 -16.86 2.14 8.52
N THR A 373 -15.86 2.97 8.80
CA THR A 373 -16.00 4.43 8.80
C THR A 373 -16.37 4.96 7.40
N ALA A 374 -15.84 4.37 6.33
CA ALA A 374 -16.17 4.78 4.96
C ALA A 374 -17.66 4.61 4.65
N VAL A 375 -18.25 3.49 5.04
CA VAL A 375 -19.68 3.24 4.87
C VAL A 375 -20.51 4.24 5.70
N LEU A 376 -20.16 4.43 6.97
CA LEU A 376 -20.88 5.37 7.85
C LEU A 376 -20.78 6.81 7.34
N SER A 377 -19.60 7.22 6.86
CA SER A 377 -19.37 8.56 6.31
C SER A 377 -20.19 8.79 5.04
N ALA A 378 -20.28 7.80 4.16
CA ALA A 378 -21.11 7.85 2.96
C ALA A 378 -22.61 7.94 3.31
N MET A 379 -23.07 7.14 4.28
CA MET A 379 -24.48 7.17 4.75
C MET A 379 -24.88 8.53 5.34
N LEU A 380 -24.00 9.17 6.08
CA LEU A 380 -24.24 10.52 6.60
C LEU A 380 -24.24 11.55 5.47
N ALA A 381 -23.26 11.46 4.57
CA ALA A 381 -23.08 12.39 3.46
C ALA A 381 -24.29 12.42 2.52
N ILE A 382 -24.85 11.26 2.18
CA ILE A 382 -26.05 11.19 1.31
C ILE A 382 -27.28 11.83 1.95
N GLN A 383 -27.31 11.94 3.27
CA GLN A 383 -28.34 12.66 4.04
C GLN A 383 -27.99 14.14 4.27
N ASN A 384 -26.94 14.65 3.61
CA ASN A 384 -26.40 16.01 3.80
C ASN A 384 -25.93 16.29 5.24
N LYS A 385 -25.49 15.25 5.96
CA LYS A 385 -24.91 15.36 7.29
C LYS A 385 -23.41 15.21 7.21
N HIS A 386 -22.69 16.20 7.71
CA HIS A 386 -21.24 16.23 7.67
C HIS A 386 -20.65 17.07 8.80
N VAL A 387 -19.39 16.80 9.08
CA VAL A 387 -18.57 17.62 9.99
C VAL A 387 -18.30 18.97 9.34
N THR A 388 -18.49 20.03 10.08
CA THR A 388 -18.42 21.42 9.62
C THR A 388 -17.10 22.09 9.99
N SER A 389 -16.83 23.27 9.44
CA SER A 389 -15.60 24.03 9.71
C SER A 389 -15.47 24.57 11.15
N VAL A 390 -16.49 24.43 11.98
CA VAL A 390 -16.39 24.72 13.41
C VAL A 390 -15.84 23.54 14.23
N GLU A 391 -15.57 22.42 13.59
CA GLU A 391 -15.17 21.16 14.24
C GLU A 391 -13.74 20.77 13.85
N GLY A 392 -12.81 20.92 14.79
CA GLY A 392 -11.43 20.41 14.68
C GLY A 392 -10.66 21.00 13.50
N LEU A 393 -10.16 20.10 12.61
CA LEU A 393 -9.29 20.48 11.49
C LEU A 393 -10.03 20.60 10.14
N ILE A 394 -11.35 20.49 10.17
CA ILE A 394 -12.18 20.57 8.96
C ILE A 394 -12.36 22.03 8.56
N GLU A 395 -12.34 22.28 7.26
CA GLU A 395 -12.59 23.60 6.66
C GLU A 395 -13.80 23.56 5.72
N ASP A 396 -14.31 24.73 5.31
CA ASP A 396 -15.40 24.81 4.34
C ASP A 396 -14.97 24.22 2.99
N ASP A 397 -13.74 24.50 2.58
CA ASP A 397 -13.09 23.90 1.41
C ASP A 397 -12.57 22.50 1.77
N VAL A 398 -13.05 21.47 1.06
CA VAL A 398 -12.64 20.08 1.28
C VAL A 398 -11.17 19.84 0.96
N ASP A 399 -10.62 20.50 -0.07
CA ASP A 399 -9.22 20.37 -0.45
C ASP A 399 -8.28 20.96 0.62
N ARG A 400 -8.74 22.00 1.36
CA ARG A 400 -8.03 22.49 2.55
C ARG A 400 -8.07 21.48 3.68
N SER A 401 -9.21 20.85 3.92
CA SER A 401 -9.32 19.77 4.93
C SER A 401 -8.40 18.60 4.62
N ILE A 402 -8.29 18.20 3.34
CA ILE A 402 -7.33 17.20 2.88
C ILE A 402 -5.89 17.66 3.15
N ARG A 403 -5.55 18.90 2.83
CA ARG A 403 -4.21 19.46 3.11
C ARG A 403 -3.89 19.48 4.61
N ASN A 404 -4.84 19.82 5.46
CA ASN A 404 -4.67 19.80 6.93
C ASN A 404 -4.33 18.38 7.42
N MET A 405 -5.09 17.38 6.96
CA MET A 405 -4.84 15.97 7.29
C MET A 405 -3.47 15.50 6.78
N THR A 406 -3.15 15.79 5.52
CA THR A 406 -1.88 15.34 4.92
C THR A 406 -0.68 16.01 5.54
N ARG A 407 -0.78 17.28 5.93
CA ARG A 407 0.25 18.00 6.66
C ARG A 407 0.51 17.40 8.04
N ILE A 408 -0.55 17.01 8.77
CA ILE A 408 -0.38 16.28 10.05
C ILE A 408 0.37 14.98 9.81
N GLY A 409 -0.01 14.20 8.78
CA GLY A 409 0.65 12.93 8.49
C GLY A 409 2.08 13.06 7.98
N ALA A 410 2.37 14.06 7.14
CA ALA A 410 3.68 14.24 6.50
C ALA A 410 4.70 14.95 7.40
N GLU A 411 4.24 15.91 8.22
CA GLU A 411 5.08 16.77 9.04
C GLU A 411 4.86 16.54 10.54
N GLY A 412 3.60 16.59 11.00
CA GLY A 412 3.25 16.55 12.43
C GLY A 412 3.51 15.20 13.10
N MET A 413 3.50 14.12 12.33
CA MET A 413 3.71 12.75 12.86
C MET A 413 5.14 12.23 12.73
N ASN A 414 6.13 13.05 12.38
CA ASN A 414 7.53 12.59 12.22
C ASN A 414 8.10 12.03 13.54
N GLU A 415 7.82 12.67 14.66
CA GLU A 415 8.26 12.18 15.98
C GLU A 415 7.49 10.91 16.39
N THR A 416 6.20 10.85 16.08
CA THR A 416 5.40 9.62 16.26
C THR A 416 6.01 8.46 15.49
N ASP A 417 6.48 8.68 14.26
CA ASP A 417 7.09 7.65 13.42
C ASP A 417 8.41 7.12 14.02
N ARG A 418 9.23 8.02 14.57
CA ARG A 418 10.47 7.64 15.29
C ARG A 418 10.16 6.85 16.56
N MET A 419 9.21 7.31 17.37
CA MET A 419 8.79 6.63 18.61
C MET A 419 8.22 5.23 18.33
N VAL A 420 7.40 5.09 17.29
CA VAL A 420 6.87 3.78 16.87
C VAL A 420 8.00 2.83 16.49
N LEU A 421 8.98 3.29 15.72
CA LEU A 421 10.12 2.46 15.35
C LEU A 421 10.95 2.06 16.58
N ASP A 422 11.23 3.02 17.48
CA ASP A 422 11.99 2.76 18.70
C ASP A 422 11.31 1.66 19.54
N ILE A 423 9.99 1.78 19.77
CA ILE A 423 9.20 0.75 20.45
C ILE A 423 9.30 -0.61 19.73
N MET A 424 9.24 -0.61 18.38
CA MET A 424 9.25 -1.86 17.61
C MET A 424 10.60 -2.58 17.65
N THR A 425 11.70 -1.82 17.73
CA THR A 425 13.07 -2.37 17.71
C THR A 425 13.61 -2.71 19.10
N HIS A 426 13.02 -2.15 20.16
CA HIS A 426 13.45 -2.37 21.56
C HIS A 426 12.40 -3.11 22.41
N LYS A 427 11.57 -3.94 21.78
CA LYS A 427 10.65 -4.80 22.52
C LYS A 427 11.42 -5.79 23.37
N GLU A 428 11.10 -5.85 24.65
CA GLU A 428 11.52 -6.95 25.49
C GLU A 428 10.88 -8.23 24.94
N THR A 429 11.69 -9.17 24.53
CA THR A 429 11.24 -10.54 24.23
C THR A 429 10.95 -11.22 25.55
N LEU A 430 9.67 -11.46 25.82
CA LEU A 430 9.21 -12.30 26.93
C LEU A 430 9.61 -13.75 26.74
#